data_de121083867eab5478fdd8c922f66b19
#
_entry.id   de121083867eab5478fdd8c922f66b19
#
_cell.length_a   1.000
_cell.length_b   1.000
_cell.length_c   1.000
_cell.angle_alpha   90.00
_cell.angle_beta   90.00
_cell.angle_gamma   90.00
#
_symmetry.space_group_name_H-M   'P 1'
#
loop_
_entity.id
_entity.type
_entity.pdbx_description
1 polymer ?
#
loop_
_entity_poly.entity_id
_entity_poly.type
_entity_poly.pdbx_seq_one_letter_code
_entity_poly.pdbx_strand_id
1 'polypeptide(L)'
;MPTPITRALSLRRCIGTLGLLAATSIWAQPSGGPYGPVPQRYAVPKAAHVYFVAPDGRADATGASLAQPTTLETAMARVVTGDAIVLRGGTYRTGGLQLNQGVTIQPYLDETPVLKGTRVATEWQALPNNVWRTTWKTLFPAQPLGWWHADREGMVTPLHRFNNDMVFIDGEALPSAGWAGEVVGGKGFYIDYAKGHVYIGVNPAGRTVEITAHDVALHRPSRSVHGKPSDRKGFTMRGLTLTQYAYRAIDIEGKKPATLVSEEPTDDPVGPSPESEHGKEVVGTVLENVTISHCSRVAGFFRGDKLVIRNSMISDTSTEGIYVIGSSDVLLERNLIRRNNVERLTGYYPAAVKIFNQSHRVVVRDNLVVEQPHSNGVWWDVGNRDGVFVNNYVEGTMAGVFFEISNGLTVGGNVFVNNQQGARILNSAGAKFHHNTFVNSPVLIDRNERSAQGDHFGWHPQTGPDVNERVGHVFEGNLLVADAGVKGPLLRFEQPPKVCGTVTAPMTTRVDGNTYIRATGMGAAQPLVSWAPIPGAAGAACQTNYATLDEFRKAQPSLEGKGRAFAAPDGAVFRSPDLRRYELAWAPDGLQPLSVDPALRKLLGWREATHLPGALPAAR
;
A
#
# COMPACT_ATOMS: atom_id res chain seq x y z
N MET A 1 -49.85 43.24 23.24
CA MET A 1 -49.20 43.56 24.50
C MET A 1 -49.61 42.53 25.52
N PRO A 2 -48.72 41.76 26.05
CA PRO A 2 -48.02 42.04 27.30
C PRO A 2 -46.52 41.69 27.23
N THR A 3 -45.81 42.33 28.14
CA THR A 3 -44.37 42.42 28.40
C THR A 3 -43.66 41.11 28.83
N PRO A 4 -42.37 40.95 28.63
CA PRO A 4 -41.61 39.78 29.06
C PRO A 4 -41.07 39.91 30.47
N ILE A 5 -41.08 38.80 31.19
CA ILE A 5 -40.48 38.62 32.52
C ILE A 5 -39.10 38.04 32.38
N THR A 6 -38.09 38.83 32.72
CA THR A 6 -36.70 38.42 32.91
C THR A 6 -36.57 37.63 34.21
N ARG A 7 -36.05 36.38 34.13
CA ARG A 7 -35.51 35.67 35.30
C ARG A 7 -34.04 35.40 35.10
N ALA A 8 -33.24 36.02 35.92
CA ALA A 8 -31.82 35.72 36.09
C ALA A 8 -31.65 34.35 36.78
N LEU A 9 -30.88 33.46 36.20
CA LEU A 9 -30.43 32.22 36.82
C LEU A 9 -28.93 32.30 37.08
N SER A 10 -28.59 32.21 38.35
CA SER A 10 -27.25 32.19 38.92
C SER A 10 -26.44 31.01 38.45
N LEU A 11 -25.25 31.27 37.90
CA LEU A 11 -24.23 30.28 37.58
C LEU A 11 -23.61 29.71 38.87
N ARG A 12 -23.99 28.50 39.26
CA ARG A 12 -23.16 27.70 40.19
C ARG A 12 -22.11 26.94 39.40
N ARG A 13 -20.83 27.23 39.64
CA ARG A 13 -19.69 26.49 39.17
C ARG A 13 -19.72 25.08 39.79
N CYS A 14 -20.03 24.05 38.99
CA CYS A 14 -19.68 22.68 39.28
C CYS A 14 -18.35 22.40 38.57
N ILE A 15 -17.26 22.31 39.33
CA ILE A 15 -16.00 21.74 38.91
C ILE A 15 -16.22 20.21 38.84
N GLY A 16 -16.59 19.73 37.66
CA GLY A 16 -16.61 18.32 37.36
C GLY A 16 -15.27 17.91 36.81
N THR A 17 -14.55 17.09 37.54
CA THR A 17 -13.39 16.31 37.06
C THR A 17 -13.79 15.55 35.80
N LEU A 18 -13.39 16.05 34.62
CA LEU A 18 -13.42 15.27 33.40
C LEU A 18 -12.31 14.20 33.51
N GLY A 19 -12.73 13.02 33.98
CA GLY A 19 -11.96 11.82 33.71
C GLY A 19 -11.88 11.61 32.19
N LEU A 20 -10.71 11.74 31.59
CA LEU A 20 -10.42 11.25 30.26
C LEU A 20 -10.64 9.72 30.30
N LEU A 21 -11.84 9.27 30.03
CA LEU A 21 -12.08 7.94 29.49
C LEU A 21 -11.50 7.98 28.08
N ALA A 22 -10.24 7.57 27.92
CA ALA A 22 -9.71 7.13 26.67
C ALA A 22 -10.62 5.98 26.22
N ALA A 23 -11.62 6.29 25.39
CA ALA A 23 -12.35 5.30 24.65
C ALA A 23 -11.32 4.62 23.73
N THR A 24 -10.74 3.53 24.21
CA THR A 24 -10.08 2.55 23.36
C THR A 24 -11.19 2.04 22.44
N SER A 25 -11.31 2.66 21.26
CA SER A 25 -12.07 2.07 20.17
C SER A 25 -11.40 0.72 19.89
N ILE A 26 -12.00 -0.34 20.42
CA ILE A 26 -11.61 -1.71 20.12
C ILE A 26 -12.03 -1.94 18.66
N TRP A 27 -11.16 -1.61 17.75
CA TRP A 27 -11.30 -1.93 16.35
C TRP A 27 -11.15 -3.44 16.21
N ALA A 28 -12.21 -4.12 15.87
CA ALA A 28 -12.17 -5.57 15.67
C ALA A 28 -11.57 -5.94 14.29
N GLN A 29 -10.43 -5.43 14.03
CA GLN A 29 -9.55 -5.86 12.95
C GLN A 29 -8.63 -6.98 13.47
N PRO A 30 -8.05 -7.82 12.62
CA PRO A 30 -7.33 -9.01 13.08
C PRO A 30 -6.30 -8.73 14.18
N SER A 31 -5.58 -7.61 14.11
CA SER A 31 -4.58 -7.23 15.11
C SER A 31 -5.07 -6.23 16.17
N GLY A 32 -6.25 -5.65 16.02
CA GLY A 32 -6.78 -4.63 16.94
C GLY A 32 -6.12 -3.25 16.85
N GLY A 33 -5.14 -3.04 15.99
CA GLY A 33 -4.41 -1.77 15.86
C GLY A 33 -3.50 -1.41 17.05
N PRO A 34 -3.05 -0.17 17.21
CA PRO A 34 -3.32 0.96 16.33
C PRO A 34 -2.61 0.86 14.99
N TYR A 35 -3.21 1.48 13.96
CA TYR A 35 -2.64 1.57 12.61
C TYR A 35 -2.29 3.02 12.28
N GLY A 36 -1.18 3.19 11.55
CA GLY A 36 -0.67 4.51 11.22
C GLY A 36 0.05 5.20 12.39
N PRO A 37 0.40 6.47 12.24
CA PRO A 37 1.12 7.21 13.24
C PRO A 37 0.34 7.34 14.54
N VAL A 38 1.04 7.10 15.64
CA VAL A 38 0.51 7.28 17.00
C VAL A 38 1.24 8.43 17.69
N PRO A 39 0.54 9.29 18.46
CA PRO A 39 1.17 10.36 19.22
C PRO A 39 2.29 9.82 20.11
N GLN A 40 3.48 10.38 19.99
CA GLN A 40 4.64 10.00 20.79
C GLN A 40 5.45 11.22 21.19
N ARG A 41 6.17 11.09 22.30
CA ARG A 41 7.15 12.07 22.76
C ARG A 41 8.55 11.48 22.65
N TYR A 42 9.38 12.07 21.81
CA TYR A 42 10.71 11.58 21.48
C TYR A 42 11.76 12.23 22.37
N ALA A 43 12.40 11.47 23.24
CA ALA A 43 13.57 11.97 23.96
C ALA A 43 14.70 12.29 22.97
N VAL A 44 15.50 13.31 23.27
CA VAL A 44 16.68 13.63 22.47
C VAL A 44 17.62 12.40 22.46
N PRO A 45 18.04 11.93 21.29
CA PRO A 45 18.85 10.73 21.19
C PRO A 45 20.22 10.88 21.87
N LYS A 46 20.69 9.80 22.47
CA LYS A 46 22.11 9.71 22.89
C LYS A 46 22.92 9.40 21.63
N ALA A 47 23.63 10.41 21.12
CA ALA A 47 24.47 10.33 19.93
C ALA A 47 25.79 11.09 20.16
N ALA A 48 26.80 10.82 19.32
CA ALA A 48 28.06 11.53 19.38
C ALA A 48 27.86 13.04 19.14
N HIS A 49 27.07 13.35 18.09
CA HIS A 49 26.64 14.72 17.83
C HIS A 49 25.13 14.73 17.63
N VAL A 50 24.47 15.75 18.19
CA VAL A 50 23.05 16.04 17.99
C VAL A 50 22.95 17.42 17.34
N TYR A 51 22.37 17.45 16.14
CA TYR A 51 22.11 18.70 15.42
C TYR A 51 20.66 19.11 15.58
N PHE A 52 20.43 20.23 16.27
CA PHE A 52 19.10 20.85 16.36
C PHE A 52 18.84 21.70 15.12
N VAL A 53 17.70 21.47 14.51
CA VAL A 53 17.29 22.09 13.25
C VAL A 53 15.93 22.77 13.44
N ALA A 54 15.77 23.97 12.85
CA ALA A 54 14.50 24.71 12.87
C ALA A 54 14.18 25.28 11.46
N PRO A 55 12.90 25.58 11.17
CA PRO A 55 12.54 26.20 9.87
C PRO A 55 13.24 27.54 9.62
N ASP A 56 13.53 28.29 10.68
CA ASP A 56 14.28 29.55 10.72
C ASP A 56 15.75 29.38 11.14
N GLY A 57 16.24 28.15 11.15
CA GLY A 57 17.63 27.83 11.46
C GLY A 57 18.61 28.51 10.49
N ARG A 58 19.81 28.80 10.97
CA ARG A 58 20.84 29.48 10.18
C ARG A 58 21.89 28.49 9.69
N ALA A 59 22.28 28.59 8.43
CA ALA A 59 23.27 27.70 7.81
C ALA A 59 24.66 27.80 8.49
N ASP A 60 25.01 28.95 9.01
CA ASP A 60 26.26 29.21 9.73
C ASP A 60 26.21 28.80 11.20
N ALA A 61 25.04 28.51 11.76
CA ALA A 61 24.89 28.05 13.14
C ALA A 61 25.43 26.63 13.33
N THR A 62 25.93 26.36 14.53
CA THR A 62 26.50 25.05 14.87
C THR A 62 25.44 23.95 14.92
N GLY A 63 24.21 24.29 15.29
CA GLY A 63 23.15 23.33 15.58
C GLY A 63 23.33 22.56 16.89
N ALA A 64 24.30 22.90 17.71
CA ALA A 64 24.62 22.17 18.93
C ALA A 64 23.60 22.39 20.07
N SER A 65 22.72 23.36 19.95
CA SER A 65 21.69 23.64 20.95
C SER A 65 20.40 24.16 20.31
N LEU A 66 19.31 24.11 21.07
CA LEU A 66 18.02 24.67 20.66
C LEU A 66 18.04 26.20 20.46
N ALA A 67 18.98 26.90 21.13
CA ALA A 67 19.12 28.34 20.99
C ALA A 67 19.89 28.75 19.72
N GLN A 68 20.59 27.83 19.08
CA GLN A 68 21.36 28.06 17.86
C GLN A 68 21.06 26.94 16.82
N PRO A 69 19.82 26.80 16.36
CA PRO A 69 19.47 25.77 15.41
C PRO A 69 20.10 26.05 14.04
N THR A 70 20.55 25.00 13.38
CA THR A 70 21.03 25.07 11.99
C THR A 70 19.90 24.75 11.00
N THR A 71 20.15 24.85 9.68
CA THR A 71 19.23 24.39 8.66
C THR A 71 19.31 22.87 8.49
N LEU A 72 18.26 22.27 7.92
CA LEU A 72 18.22 20.83 7.66
C LEU A 72 19.29 20.41 6.66
N GLU A 73 19.50 21.19 5.61
CA GLU A 73 20.54 20.97 4.60
C GLU A 73 21.93 20.95 5.20
N THR A 74 22.21 21.89 6.09
CA THR A 74 23.50 21.99 6.78
C THR A 74 23.70 20.80 7.72
N ALA A 75 22.69 20.40 8.48
CA ALA A 75 22.76 19.22 9.34
C ALA A 75 23.02 17.95 8.52
N MET A 76 22.28 17.75 7.41
CA MET A 76 22.49 16.61 6.49
C MET A 76 23.91 16.55 5.94
N ALA A 77 24.50 17.71 5.62
CA ALA A 77 25.88 17.77 5.14
C ALA A 77 26.92 17.47 6.22
N ARG A 78 26.64 17.72 7.49
CA ARG A 78 27.58 17.55 8.61
C ARG A 78 27.58 16.14 9.21
N VAL A 79 26.41 15.51 9.34
CA VAL A 79 26.26 14.25 10.08
C VAL A 79 27.13 13.12 9.54
N VAL A 80 27.54 12.27 10.45
CA VAL A 80 28.20 10.98 10.20
C VAL A 80 27.41 9.88 10.89
N THR A 81 27.72 8.64 10.59
CA THR A 81 27.07 7.46 11.19
C THR A 81 27.05 7.53 12.71
N GLY A 82 25.87 7.36 13.27
CA GLY A 82 25.61 7.40 14.71
C GLY A 82 25.22 8.78 15.26
N ASP A 83 25.28 9.84 14.45
CA ASP A 83 24.74 11.16 14.81
C ASP A 83 23.21 11.21 14.76
N ALA A 84 22.66 12.30 15.29
CA ALA A 84 21.24 12.56 15.27
C ALA A 84 20.90 13.98 14.77
N ILE A 85 19.80 14.08 14.03
CA ILE A 85 19.16 15.34 13.63
C ILE A 85 17.83 15.44 14.38
N VAL A 86 17.66 16.51 15.16
CA VAL A 86 16.44 16.77 15.95
C VAL A 86 15.78 18.03 15.41
N LEU A 87 14.59 17.86 14.82
CA LEU A 87 13.85 18.93 14.16
C LEU A 87 12.85 19.59 15.12
N ARG A 88 12.84 20.92 15.13
CA ARG A 88 11.76 21.70 15.74
C ARG A 88 10.50 21.60 14.87
N GLY A 89 9.36 21.77 15.48
CA GLY A 89 8.08 21.83 14.76
C GLY A 89 8.01 22.97 13.76
N GLY A 90 7.14 22.81 12.77
CA GLY A 90 6.92 23.80 11.72
C GLY A 90 7.18 23.23 10.31
N THR A 91 7.06 24.11 9.31
CA THR A 91 7.16 23.71 7.90
C THR A 91 8.54 24.00 7.32
N TYR A 92 9.19 22.96 6.82
CA TYR A 92 10.45 23.02 6.10
C TYR A 92 10.16 22.87 4.60
N ARG A 93 10.28 23.96 3.83
CA ARG A 93 10.11 23.95 2.36
C ARG A 93 11.44 23.61 1.71
N THR A 94 11.72 22.33 1.58
CA THR A 94 13.01 21.81 1.18
C THR A 94 12.87 20.50 0.42
N GLY A 95 13.91 20.10 -0.30
CA GLY A 95 14.01 18.83 -1.00
C GLY A 95 15.37 18.65 -1.65
N GLY A 96 15.56 17.54 -2.35
CA GLY A 96 16.87 17.19 -2.92
C GLY A 96 17.92 16.88 -1.84
N LEU A 97 17.47 16.64 -0.59
CA LEU A 97 18.37 16.30 0.51
C LEU A 97 19.08 14.98 0.22
N GLN A 98 20.39 14.94 0.45
CA GLN A 98 21.18 13.72 0.25
C GLN A 98 21.81 13.27 1.56
N LEU A 99 21.66 11.98 1.87
CA LEU A 99 22.18 11.37 3.10
C LEU A 99 22.69 9.96 2.81
N ASN A 100 23.97 9.70 3.02
CA ASN A 100 24.58 8.39 2.84
C ASN A 100 25.17 7.78 4.13
N GLN A 101 24.67 8.22 5.28
CA GLN A 101 25.11 7.82 6.62
C GLN A 101 23.93 7.30 7.44
N GLY A 102 24.18 6.31 8.31
CA GLY A 102 23.19 5.76 9.23
C GLY A 102 23.00 6.65 10.46
N VAL A 103 22.03 7.56 10.39
CA VAL A 103 21.72 8.55 11.43
C VAL A 103 20.29 8.42 11.92
N THR A 104 19.97 9.04 13.05
CA THR A 104 18.58 9.19 13.53
C THR A 104 18.05 10.57 13.21
N ILE A 105 16.85 10.64 12.64
CA ILE A 105 16.14 11.88 12.28
C ILE A 105 14.79 11.84 12.99
N GLN A 106 14.51 12.81 13.87
CA GLN A 106 13.28 12.80 14.65
C GLN A 106 12.86 14.21 15.11
N PRO A 107 11.62 14.39 15.58
CA PRO A 107 11.18 15.64 16.20
C PRO A 107 11.90 15.92 17.52
N TYR A 108 11.90 17.18 17.92
CA TYR A 108 12.13 17.56 19.30
C TYR A 108 10.87 17.28 20.13
N LEU A 109 10.96 16.36 21.06
CA LEU A 109 9.85 15.94 21.94
C LEU A 109 8.60 15.50 21.16
N ASP A 110 7.53 16.24 21.30
CA ASP A 110 6.21 16.04 20.71
C ASP A 110 5.87 17.06 19.61
N GLU A 111 6.89 17.81 19.15
CA GLU A 111 6.72 18.74 18.05
C GLU A 111 6.49 18.02 16.71
N THR A 112 5.86 18.72 15.76
CA THR A 112 5.42 18.15 14.47
C THR A 112 6.11 18.83 13.29
N PRO A 113 7.32 18.39 12.91
CA PRO A 113 7.99 18.91 11.72
C PRO A 113 7.35 18.36 10.44
N VAL A 114 7.16 19.26 9.46
CA VAL A 114 6.62 18.94 8.15
C VAL A 114 7.61 19.34 7.07
N LEU A 115 8.14 18.37 6.33
CA LEU A 115 8.94 18.59 5.13
C LEU A 115 7.98 18.70 3.93
N LYS A 116 8.10 19.77 3.17
CA LYS A 116 7.16 20.13 2.12
C LYS A 116 7.88 20.42 0.80
N GLY A 117 7.50 19.71 -0.27
CA GLY A 117 8.09 19.82 -1.59
C GLY A 117 7.57 20.99 -2.42
N THR A 118 6.67 21.81 -1.88
CA THR A 118 6.09 22.97 -2.57
C THR A 118 6.65 24.29 -2.10
N ARG A 119 6.49 25.32 -2.95
CA ARG A 119 6.66 26.73 -2.59
C ARG A 119 5.38 27.49 -2.83
N VAL A 120 5.19 28.59 -2.11
CA VAL A 120 4.04 29.48 -2.28
C VAL A 120 4.24 30.32 -3.54
N ALA A 121 3.25 30.33 -4.41
CA ALA A 121 3.21 31.16 -5.60
C ALA A 121 2.52 32.49 -5.27
N THR A 122 3.22 33.61 -5.45
CA THR A 122 2.75 34.94 -5.07
C THR A 122 2.45 35.86 -6.24
N GLU A 123 3.01 35.60 -7.42
CA GLU A 123 2.88 36.45 -8.60
C GLU A 123 1.83 35.89 -9.56
N TRP A 124 0.61 36.45 -9.50
CA TRP A 124 -0.51 35.99 -10.29
C TRP A 124 -1.04 37.09 -11.22
N GLN A 125 -1.28 36.74 -12.47
CA GLN A 125 -1.91 37.58 -13.49
C GLN A 125 -3.36 37.13 -13.69
N ALA A 126 -4.31 38.05 -13.56
CA ALA A 126 -5.71 37.77 -13.89
C ALA A 126 -5.90 37.70 -15.42
N LEU A 127 -6.68 36.74 -15.85
CA LEU A 127 -7.10 36.48 -17.22
C LEU A 127 -8.63 36.48 -17.32
N PRO A 128 -9.25 36.51 -18.51
CA PRO A 128 -10.68 36.38 -18.66
C PRO A 128 -11.24 35.11 -17.99
N ASN A 129 -12.54 35.13 -17.67
CA ASN A 129 -13.28 34.00 -17.09
C ASN A 129 -12.79 33.55 -15.70
N ASN A 130 -12.27 34.48 -14.90
CA ASN A 130 -11.72 34.18 -13.55
C ASN A 130 -10.58 33.16 -13.58
N VAL A 131 -9.83 33.09 -14.65
CA VAL A 131 -8.60 32.29 -14.75
C VAL A 131 -7.42 33.14 -14.29
N TRP A 132 -6.51 32.52 -13.57
CA TRP A 132 -5.30 33.17 -13.06
C TRP A 132 -4.09 32.37 -13.50
N ARG A 133 -3.03 33.08 -13.86
CA ARG A 133 -1.79 32.51 -14.38
C ARG A 133 -0.60 33.00 -13.58
N THR A 134 0.33 32.11 -13.29
CA THR A 134 1.68 32.44 -12.79
C THR A 134 2.75 31.82 -13.68
N THR A 135 3.96 32.39 -13.66
CA THR A 135 5.15 31.75 -14.25
C THR A 135 5.87 30.93 -13.18
N TRP A 136 6.15 29.67 -13.49
CA TRP A 136 6.83 28.76 -12.59
C TRP A 136 8.06 28.16 -13.25
N LYS A 137 9.22 28.29 -12.60
CA LYS A 137 10.52 27.94 -13.22
C LYS A 137 10.90 26.48 -13.02
N THR A 138 10.48 25.88 -11.90
CA THR A 138 10.81 24.51 -11.54
C THR A 138 9.62 23.63 -11.84
N LEU A 139 9.67 22.91 -12.97
CA LEU A 139 8.61 22.04 -13.43
C LEU A 139 9.17 20.62 -13.68
N PHE A 140 8.34 19.62 -13.46
CA PHE A 140 8.68 18.21 -13.52
C PHE A 140 7.75 17.44 -14.48
N PRO A 141 7.80 17.72 -15.82
CA PRO A 141 6.97 17.01 -16.77
C PRO A 141 7.33 15.52 -16.79
N ALA A 142 6.32 14.67 -16.77
CA ALA A 142 6.53 13.25 -17.02
C ALA A 142 6.64 12.98 -18.51
N GLN A 143 7.38 11.95 -18.86
CA GLN A 143 7.47 11.40 -20.21
C GLN A 143 7.22 9.89 -20.13
N PRO A 144 5.94 9.49 -19.97
CA PRO A 144 5.61 8.08 -19.83
C PRO A 144 5.91 7.33 -21.12
N LEU A 145 6.40 6.11 -20.98
CA LEU A 145 6.58 5.22 -22.11
C LEU A 145 5.24 4.90 -22.79
N GLY A 146 5.28 4.61 -24.08
CA GLY A 146 4.06 4.37 -24.86
C GLY A 146 3.17 3.27 -24.28
N TRP A 147 3.74 2.23 -23.72
CA TRP A 147 2.98 1.13 -23.11
C TRP A 147 2.23 1.52 -21.81
N TRP A 148 2.60 2.59 -21.13
CA TRP A 148 1.94 3.04 -19.92
C TRP A 148 0.57 3.65 -20.18
N HIS A 149 0.45 4.40 -21.27
CA HIS A 149 -0.81 5.04 -21.66
C HIS A 149 -1.52 4.32 -22.83
N ALA A 150 -1.05 3.11 -23.16
CA ALA A 150 -1.76 2.24 -24.09
C ALA A 150 -3.13 1.85 -23.51
N ASP A 151 -4.09 1.62 -24.40
CA ASP A 151 -5.41 1.14 -24.02
C ASP A 151 -5.28 -0.20 -23.28
N ARG A 152 -5.72 -0.23 -22.06
CA ARG A 152 -5.82 -1.42 -21.23
C ARG A 152 -7.16 -1.43 -20.55
N GLU A 153 -7.79 -2.59 -20.53
CA GLU A 153 -9.09 -2.77 -19.89
C GLU A 153 -10.16 -1.80 -20.47
N GLY A 154 -10.03 -1.39 -21.74
CA GLY A 154 -10.91 -0.43 -22.40
C GLY A 154 -10.75 1.01 -21.97
N MET A 155 -9.63 1.35 -21.34
CA MET A 155 -9.36 2.71 -20.85
C MET A 155 -7.99 3.22 -21.30
N VAL A 156 -7.93 4.50 -21.65
CA VAL A 156 -6.70 5.24 -21.96
C VAL A 156 -6.55 6.37 -20.96
N THR A 157 -5.43 6.41 -20.28
CA THR A 157 -5.14 7.50 -19.34
C THR A 157 -4.68 8.75 -20.09
N PRO A 158 -5.33 9.91 -19.89
CA PRO A 158 -4.91 11.16 -20.50
C PRO A 158 -3.49 11.56 -20.09
N LEU A 159 -2.68 12.05 -21.04
CA LEU A 159 -1.26 12.35 -20.83
C LEU A 159 -0.99 13.32 -19.67
N HIS A 160 -1.85 14.32 -19.45
CA HIS A 160 -1.68 15.29 -18.37
C HIS A 160 -1.69 14.65 -16.96
N ARG A 161 -2.32 13.48 -16.79
CA ARG A 161 -2.33 12.76 -15.51
C ARG A 161 -1.02 12.08 -15.17
N PHE A 162 -0.10 11.95 -16.11
CA PHE A 162 1.24 11.46 -15.85
C PHE A 162 2.21 12.56 -15.42
N ASN A 163 1.83 13.83 -15.46
CA ASN A 163 2.69 14.92 -15.01
C ASN A 163 2.96 14.85 -13.52
N ASN A 164 4.17 15.20 -13.13
CA ASN A 164 4.60 15.09 -11.73
C ASN A 164 4.30 16.35 -10.92
N ASP A 165 3.96 17.46 -11.57
CA ASP A 165 3.63 18.70 -10.88
C ASP A 165 2.23 18.67 -10.27
N MET A 166 2.11 19.22 -9.08
CA MET A 166 0.88 19.37 -8.34
C MET A 166 0.68 20.82 -7.90
N VAL A 167 -0.58 21.23 -7.79
CA VAL A 167 -0.98 22.55 -7.28
C VAL A 167 -1.95 22.35 -6.12
N PHE A 168 -1.75 23.10 -5.05
CA PHE A 168 -2.56 23.08 -3.85
C PHE A 168 -3.11 24.47 -3.56
N ILE A 169 -4.33 24.55 -3.08
CA ILE A 169 -4.93 25.77 -2.56
C ILE A 169 -5.39 25.54 -1.12
N ASP A 170 -4.83 26.30 -0.18
CA ASP A 170 -5.07 26.16 1.26
C ASP A 170 -4.83 24.71 1.77
N GLY A 171 -3.87 24.03 1.16
CA GLY A 171 -3.50 22.65 1.50
C GLY A 171 -4.23 21.56 0.73
N GLU A 172 -5.30 21.89 0.00
CA GLU A 172 -6.08 20.94 -0.80
C GLU A 172 -5.52 20.82 -2.22
N ALA A 173 -5.30 19.58 -2.67
CA ALA A 173 -4.80 19.29 -4.01
C ALA A 173 -5.86 19.61 -5.08
N LEU A 174 -5.47 20.30 -6.14
CA LEU A 174 -6.30 20.48 -7.32
C LEU A 174 -6.08 19.30 -8.30
N PRO A 175 -7.12 18.82 -8.99
CA PRO A 175 -6.96 17.87 -10.08
C PRO A 175 -6.25 18.50 -11.29
N SER A 176 -5.44 17.73 -12.00
CA SER A 176 -4.79 18.15 -13.23
C SER A 176 -5.80 18.27 -14.38
N ALA A 177 -5.62 19.26 -15.25
CA ALA A 177 -6.44 19.52 -16.43
C ALA A 177 -5.61 19.36 -17.72
N GLY A 178 -6.26 18.98 -18.81
CA GLY A 178 -5.61 18.77 -20.11
C GLY A 178 -5.30 20.06 -20.87
N TRP A 179 -6.02 21.16 -20.59
CA TRP A 179 -5.81 22.47 -21.19
C TRP A 179 -6.39 23.61 -20.32
N ALA A 180 -5.95 24.84 -20.61
CA ALA A 180 -6.28 26.01 -19.78
C ALA A 180 -7.78 26.31 -19.64
N GLY A 181 -8.62 25.95 -20.61
CA GLY A 181 -10.06 26.18 -20.51
C GLY A 181 -10.79 25.29 -19.51
N GLU A 182 -10.24 24.14 -19.16
CA GLU A 182 -10.84 23.23 -18.18
C GLU A 182 -10.75 23.74 -16.74
N VAL A 183 -9.84 24.70 -16.46
CA VAL A 183 -9.71 25.25 -15.11
C VAL A 183 -10.82 26.24 -14.74
N VAL A 184 -11.61 26.71 -15.71
CA VAL A 184 -12.71 27.65 -15.49
C VAL A 184 -13.68 27.10 -14.46
N GLY A 185 -14.06 27.94 -13.48
CA GLY A 185 -14.94 27.57 -12.39
C GLY A 185 -14.25 26.78 -11.27
N GLY A 186 -12.94 26.87 -11.16
CA GLY A 186 -12.17 26.27 -10.06
C GLY A 186 -11.98 24.76 -10.13
N LYS A 187 -12.12 24.17 -11.32
CA LYS A 187 -12.16 22.72 -11.52
C LYS A 187 -10.80 22.02 -11.57
N GLY A 188 -9.71 22.75 -11.37
CA GLY A 188 -8.38 22.15 -11.41
C GLY A 188 -7.27 23.14 -11.72
N PHE A 189 -6.11 22.59 -12.11
CA PHE A 189 -4.98 23.36 -12.60
C PHE A 189 -4.50 22.82 -13.95
N TYR A 190 -3.91 23.70 -14.76
CA TYR A 190 -3.26 23.34 -16.02
C TYR A 190 -1.84 23.89 -16.05
N ILE A 191 -0.90 23.15 -16.64
CA ILE A 191 0.47 23.61 -16.84
C ILE A 191 0.81 23.58 -18.34
N ASP A 192 1.20 24.74 -18.86
CA ASP A 192 1.86 24.88 -20.15
C ASP A 192 3.38 24.74 -19.93
N TYR A 193 3.88 23.53 -20.04
CA TYR A 193 5.29 23.22 -19.80
C TYR A 193 6.24 23.94 -20.77
N ALA A 194 5.79 24.22 -22.00
CA ALA A 194 6.61 24.91 -22.99
C ALA A 194 6.86 26.37 -22.61
N LYS A 195 5.88 27.01 -21.94
CA LYS A 195 5.96 28.41 -21.51
C LYS A 195 6.30 28.56 -20.01
N GLY A 196 6.29 27.49 -19.26
CA GLY A 196 6.45 27.53 -17.80
C GLY A 196 5.30 28.28 -17.11
N HIS A 197 4.07 28.11 -17.60
CA HIS A 197 2.90 28.78 -17.06
C HIS A 197 1.98 27.80 -16.32
N VAL A 198 1.57 28.17 -15.11
CA VAL A 198 0.58 27.46 -14.31
C VAL A 198 -0.71 28.25 -14.26
N TYR A 199 -1.83 27.61 -14.55
CA TYR A 199 -3.16 28.20 -14.61
C TYR A 199 -4.07 27.59 -13.56
N ILE A 200 -4.84 28.42 -12.86
CA ILE A 200 -5.91 28.01 -11.93
C ILE A 200 -7.19 28.79 -12.21
N GLY A 201 -8.33 28.22 -11.88
CA GLY A 201 -9.65 28.85 -12.10
C GLY A 201 -10.24 29.53 -10.85
N VAL A 202 -9.40 29.88 -9.89
CA VAL A 202 -9.80 30.47 -8.61
C VAL A 202 -8.96 31.71 -8.34
N ASN A 203 -9.58 32.77 -7.81
CA ASN A 203 -8.83 33.97 -7.40
C ASN A 203 -7.86 33.60 -6.26
N PRO A 204 -6.53 33.78 -6.43
CA PRO A 204 -5.53 33.48 -5.41
C PRO A 204 -5.45 34.50 -4.28
N ALA A 205 -6.12 35.64 -4.39
CA ALA A 205 -6.06 36.69 -3.37
C ALA A 205 -6.61 36.18 -2.03
N GLY A 206 -5.81 36.33 -0.98
CA GLY A 206 -6.14 35.89 0.38
C GLY A 206 -6.06 34.36 0.58
N ARG A 207 -5.53 33.61 -0.41
CA ARG A 207 -5.35 32.17 -0.34
C ARG A 207 -3.88 31.77 -0.42
N THR A 208 -3.55 30.65 0.16
CA THR A 208 -2.22 30.06 0.01
C THR A 208 -2.22 29.10 -1.17
N VAL A 209 -1.63 29.54 -2.29
CA VAL A 209 -1.46 28.69 -3.48
C VAL A 209 -0.04 28.16 -3.49
N GLU A 210 0.11 26.85 -3.47
CA GLU A 210 1.39 26.17 -3.44
C GLU A 210 1.57 25.34 -4.72
N ILE A 211 2.78 25.36 -5.27
CA ILE A 211 3.14 24.60 -6.47
C ILE A 211 4.38 23.78 -6.14
N THR A 212 4.46 22.56 -6.66
CA THR A 212 5.67 21.72 -6.54
C THR A 212 6.93 22.47 -6.96
N ALA A 213 7.98 22.32 -6.17
CA ALA A 213 9.28 22.97 -6.37
C ALA A 213 10.45 22.02 -6.10
N HIS A 214 10.17 20.84 -5.57
CA HIS A 214 11.14 19.79 -5.31
C HIS A 214 10.57 18.44 -5.75
N ASP A 215 11.39 17.65 -6.43
CA ASP A 215 11.04 16.31 -6.92
C ASP A 215 11.08 15.25 -5.81
N VAL A 216 12.12 15.26 -4.99
CA VAL A 216 12.36 14.28 -3.92
C VAL A 216 12.67 15.01 -2.60
N ALA A 217 12.15 14.51 -1.48
CA ALA A 217 12.53 15.06 -0.17
C ALA A 217 13.93 14.61 0.24
N LEU A 218 14.13 13.29 0.34
CA LEU A 218 15.36 12.67 0.82
C LEU A 218 15.81 11.55 -0.10
N HIS A 219 17.00 11.67 -0.61
CA HIS A 219 17.70 10.67 -1.40
C HIS A 219 18.80 10.00 -0.58
N ARG A 220 18.81 8.66 -0.55
CA ARG A 220 19.83 7.82 0.09
C ARG A 220 20.65 7.08 -0.99
N PRO A 221 21.66 7.74 -1.57
CA PRO A 221 22.47 7.13 -2.61
C PRO A 221 23.51 6.17 -2.04
N SER A 222 24.02 5.27 -2.87
CA SER A 222 25.12 4.36 -2.54
C SER A 222 26.51 4.95 -2.82
N ARG A 223 26.56 6.12 -3.48
CA ARG A 223 27.80 6.86 -3.78
C ARG A 223 28.23 7.78 -2.65
N SER A 224 29.42 8.37 -2.80
CA SER A 224 29.89 9.41 -1.89
C SER A 224 29.05 10.68 -1.98
N VAL A 225 28.73 11.27 -0.80
CA VAL A 225 27.93 12.50 -0.67
C VAL A 225 28.56 13.36 0.43
N HIS A 226 28.60 14.68 0.23
CA HIS A 226 29.20 15.64 1.17
C HIS A 226 30.63 15.28 1.57
N GLY A 227 31.41 14.73 0.63
CA GLY A 227 32.79 14.30 0.89
C GLY A 227 32.94 13.00 1.71
N LYS A 228 31.84 12.30 1.99
CA LYS A 228 31.83 11.07 2.80
C LYS A 228 31.44 9.85 1.94
N PRO A 229 32.17 8.74 2.03
CA PRO A 229 31.75 7.49 1.39
C PRO A 229 30.46 6.96 2.05
N SER A 230 29.70 6.15 1.32
CA SER A 230 28.54 5.47 1.92
C SER A 230 28.97 4.48 2.99
N ASP A 231 28.30 4.53 4.14
CA ASP A 231 28.51 3.59 5.24
C ASP A 231 27.67 2.31 5.11
N ARG A 232 26.84 2.21 4.05
CA ARG A 232 25.90 1.12 3.78
C ARG A 232 24.82 0.94 4.85
N LYS A 233 24.65 1.87 5.78
CA LYS A 233 23.61 1.81 6.80
C LYS A 233 22.40 2.63 6.38
N GLY A 234 21.22 2.08 6.64
CA GLY A 234 19.97 2.82 6.56
C GLY A 234 19.88 3.84 7.69
N PHE A 235 19.16 4.90 7.45
CA PHE A 235 18.82 5.87 8.51
C PHE A 235 17.56 5.42 9.27
N THR A 236 17.37 5.98 10.47
CA THR A 236 16.12 5.89 11.23
C THR A 236 15.41 7.23 11.18
N MET A 237 14.18 7.27 10.63
CA MET A 237 13.33 8.45 10.61
C MET A 237 12.07 8.19 11.43
N ARG A 238 11.72 9.12 12.33
CA ARG A 238 10.56 8.98 13.23
C ARG A 238 9.76 10.26 13.32
N GLY A 239 8.44 10.15 13.39
CA GLY A 239 7.55 11.24 13.78
C GLY A 239 7.51 12.45 12.84
N LEU A 240 7.91 12.30 11.58
CA LEU A 240 7.91 13.37 10.58
C LEU A 240 6.77 13.22 9.60
N THR A 241 6.35 14.36 9.05
CA THR A 241 5.48 14.40 7.85
C THR A 241 6.30 14.85 6.65
N LEU A 242 6.22 14.10 5.53
CA LEU A 242 6.78 14.44 4.24
C LEU A 242 5.63 14.55 3.24
N THR A 243 5.50 15.66 2.52
CA THR A 243 4.34 15.87 1.66
C THR A 243 4.61 16.78 0.46
N GLN A 244 3.81 16.61 -0.59
CA GLN A 244 3.75 17.51 -1.75
C GLN A 244 5.04 17.53 -2.58
N TYR A 245 5.65 16.37 -2.81
CA TYR A 245 6.82 16.23 -3.69
C TYR A 245 6.41 15.81 -5.10
N ALA A 246 7.02 16.45 -6.10
CA ALA A 246 6.70 16.21 -7.52
C ALA A 246 7.10 14.82 -8.02
N TYR A 247 7.69 14.00 -7.19
CA TYR A 247 8.07 12.64 -7.56
C TYR A 247 7.85 11.69 -6.40
N ARG A 248 8.70 11.75 -5.37
CA ARG A 248 8.63 10.87 -4.20
C ARG A 248 9.21 11.55 -2.95
N ALA A 249 8.78 11.13 -1.78
CA ALA A 249 9.35 11.65 -0.55
C ALA A 249 10.71 11.02 -0.22
N ILE A 250 10.83 9.70 -0.32
CA ILE A 250 12.05 8.96 0.03
C ILE A 250 12.50 8.10 -1.15
N ASP A 251 13.78 8.20 -1.46
CA ASP A 251 14.44 7.42 -2.49
C ASP A 251 15.68 6.72 -1.92
N ILE A 252 15.62 5.40 -1.79
CA ILE A 252 16.76 4.57 -1.42
C ILE A 252 17.24 3.85 -2.69
N GLU A 253 18.29 4.39 -3.28
CA GLU A 253 18.76 3.96 -4.60
C GLU A 253 19.27 2.51 -4.62
N GLY A 254 20.04 2.11 -3.60
CA GLY A 254 20.73 0.84 -3.59
C GLY A 254 21.69 0.70 -4.79
N LYS A 255 22.17 -0.51 -5.03
CA LYS A 255 22.97 -0.82 -6.22
C LYS A 255 22.05 -1.35 -7.32
N LYS A 256 22.03 -0.68 -8.46
CA LYS A 256 21.40 -1.23 -9.66
C LYS A 256 22.30 -2.30 -10.26
N PRO A 257 21.76 -3.47 -10.63
CA PRO A 257 22.50 -4.41 -11.47
C PRO A 257 22.95 -3.75 -12.76
N ALA A 258 24.18 -4.02 -13.19
CA ALA A 258 24.79 -3.37 -14.35
C ALA A 258 24.04 -3.61 -15.68
N THR A 259 23.23 -4.67 -15.73
CA THR A 259 22.45 -5.06 -16.91
C THR A 259 21.06 -4.39 -16.98
N LEU A 260 20.67 -3.61 -15.97
CA LEU A 260 19.37 -3.01 -15.93
C LEU A 260 19.31 -1.68 -16.68
N VAL A 261 18.46 -1.64 -17.70
CA VAL A 261 18.08 -0.40 -18.38
C VAL A 261 16.77 0.07 -17.74
N SER A 262 16.81 1.19 -17.03
CA SER A 262 15.60 1.78 -16.46
C SER A 262 14.74 2.33 -17.59
N GLU A 263 13.51 1.86 -17.69
CA GLU A 263 12.53 2.36 -18.64
C GLU A 263 11.95 3.70 -18.19
N GLU A 264 11.92 3.91 -16.90
CA GLU A 264 11.47 5.10 -16.24
C GLU A 264 12.27 5.31 -14.96
N PRO A 265 12.46 6.54 -14.48
CA PRO A 265 13.15 6.78 -13.22
C PRO A 265 12.49 6.11 -12.00
N THR A 266 11.20 5.80 -12.09
CA THR A 266 10.45 5.10 -11.03
C THR A 266 10.38 3.60 -11.21
N ASP A 267 10.64 3.11 -12.42
CA ASP A 267 10.53 1.70 -12.73
C ASP A 267 11.90 1.06 -12.75
N ASP A 268 12.03 -0.02 -12.02
CA ASP A 268 13.15 -0.90 -12.22
C ASP A 268 12.79 -1.95 -13.25
N PRO A 269 13.64 -2.10 -14.24
CA PRO A 269 13.47 -3.14 -15.24
C PRO A 269 13.56 -4.51 -14.57
N VAL A 270 12.81 -5.44 -15.13
CA VAL A 270 12.82 -6.85 -14.75
C VAL A 270 14.07 -7.51 -15.31
N GLY A 271 15.22 -7.28 -14.70
CA GLY A 271 16.48 -7.92 -15.10
C GLY A 271 16.91 -9.00 -14.10
N PRO A 272 17.70 -9.98 -14.53
CA PRO A 272 18.27 -10.95 -13.62
C PRO A 272 19.22 -10.25 -12.65
N SER A 273 19.05 -10.53 -11.36
CA SER A 273 19.93 -10.02 -10.32
C SER A 273 20.03 -11.02 -9.17
N PRO A 274 21.23 -11.56 -8.89
CA PRO A 274 21.39 -12.51 -7.81
C PRO A 274 21.10 -11.85 -6.45
N GLU A 275 20.44 -12.56 -5.54
CA GLU A 275 20.13 -12.08 -4.19
C GLU A 275 21.35 -11.51 -3.46
N SER A 276 22.53 -12.05 -3.75
CA SER A 276 23.79 -11.57 -3.16
C SER A 276 24.14 -10.12 -3.52
N GLU A 277 23.53 -9.57 -4.57
CA GLU A 277 23.79 -8.20 -5.04
C GLU A 277 22.70 -7.21 -4.65
N HIS A 278 21.50 -7.70 -4.31
CA HIS A 278 20.36 -6.85 -3.96
C HIS A 278 20.46 -6.34 -2.53
N GLY A 279 19.92 -5.17 -2.29
CA GLY A 279 19.63 -4.64 -0.97
C GLY A 279 20.83 -4.42 -0.04
N LYS A 280 22.04 -4.85 -0.42
CA LYS A 280 23.23 -4.87 0.43
C LYS A 280 23.89 -3.50 0.59
N GLU A 281 23.60 -2.57 -0.30
CA GLU A 281 24.23 -1.24 -0.29
C GLU A 281 23.58 -0.28 0.71
N VAL A 282 22.35 -0.58 1.16
CA VAL A 282 21.68 0.17 2.22
C VAL A 282 20.92 -0.81 3.10
N VAL A 283 21.39 -1.04 4.32
CA VAL A 283 20.83 -2.06 5.19
C VAL A 283 20.25 -1.45 6.46
N GLY A 284 19.00 -1.78 6.80
CA GLY A 284 18.40 -1.43 8.09
C GLY A 284 17.79 -0.03 8.14
N THR A 285 17.22 0.47 7.05
CA THR A 285 16.40 1.69 7.10
C THR A 285 15.15 1.47 7.94
N VAL A 286 14.82 2.44 8.79
CA VAL A 286 13.63 2.40 9.66
C VAL A 286 12.81 3.67 9.47
N LEU A 287 11.54 3.51 9.11
CA LEU A 287 10.52 4.56 9.14
C LEU A 287 9.49 4.20 10.21
N GLU A 288 9.32 5.04 11.21
CA GLU A 288 8.41 4.81 12.34
C GLU A 288 7.58 6.06 12.64
N ASN A 289 6.26 5.93 12.70
CA ASN A 289 5.36 7.08 12.88
C ASN A 289 5.56 8.20 11.84
N VAL A 290 5.85 7.85 10.60
CA VAL A 290 6.06 8.80 9.50
C VAL A 290 4.78 8.91 8.69
N THR A 291 4.39 10.14 8.35
CA THR A 291 3.33 10.39 7.37
C THR A 291 3.96 10.79 6.05
N ILE A 292 3.62 10.07 4.96
CA ILE A 292 4.00 10.44 3.60
C ILE A 292 2.72 10.59 2.78
N SER A 293 2.55 11.76 2.15
CA SER A 293 1.34 12.03 1.36
C SER A 293 1.61 12.93 0.16
N HIS A 294 0.70 12.91 -0.82
CA HIS A 294 0.74 13.81 -1.97
C HIS A 294 2.11 13.81 -2.67
N CYS A 295 2.56 12.62 -3.06
CA CYS A 295 3.68 12.47 -3.97
C CYS A 295 3.15 12.11 -5.36
N SER A 296 3.64 12.75 -6.41
CA SER A 296 2.99 12.58 -7.72
C SER A 296 3.29 11.23 -8.39
N ARG A 297 4.29 10.49 -7.91
CA ARG A 297 4.51 9.11 -8.36
C ARG A 297 4.30 8.17 -7.19
N VAL A 298 5.29 7.91 -6.41
CA VAL A 298 5.23 7.02 -5.25
C VAL A 298 5.67 7.75 -3.98
N ALA A 299 5.14 7.36 -2.84
CA ALA A 299 5.59 7.93 -1.57
C ALA A 299 7.05 7.59 -1.27
N GLY A 300 7.47 6.38 -1.61
CA GLY A 300 8.84 5.94 -1.40
C GLY A 300 9.27 4.81 -2.32
N PHE A 301 10.53 4.86 -2.69
CA PHE A 301 11.23 3.85 -3.47
C PHE A 301 12.34 3.25 -2.60
N PHE A 302 12.25 1.96 -2.32
CA PHE A 302 13.13 1.30 -1.35
C PHE A 302 13.84 0.11 -1.98
N ARG A 303 15.16 0.23 -2.15
CA ARG A 303 16.06 -0.86 -2.46
C ARG A 303 17.07 -1.01 -1.32
N GLY A 304 16.75 -1.84 -0.34
CA GLY A 304 17.61 -2.04 0.83
C GLY A 304 17.11 -3.16 1.73
N ASP A 305 18.03 -4.03 2.15
CA ASP A 305 17.72 -5.13 3.06
C ASP A 305 17.35 -4.63 4.45
N LYS A 306 16.53 -5.41 5.16
CA LYS A 306 16.10 -5.15 6.54
C LYS A 306 15.41 -3.79 6.69
N LEU A 307 14.70 -3.35 5.64
CA LEU A 307 13.82 -2.19 5.72
C LEU A 307 12.68 -2.46 6.71
N VAL A 308 12.39 -1.49 7.56
CA VAL A 308 11.23 -1.51 8.47
C VAL A 308 10.41 -0.25 8.23
N ILE A 309 9.13 -0.41 7.88
CA ILE A 309 8.14 0.69 7.87
C ILE A 309 7.03 0.28 8.83
N ARG A 310 6.88 1.03 9.92
CA ARG A 310 5.88 0.70 10.93
C ARG A 310 5.15 1.91 11.48
N ASN A 311 3.89 1.70 11.89
CA ASN A 311 3.03 2.75 12.43
C ASN A 311 3.05 4.03 11.58
N SER A 312 3.13 3.88 10.27
CA SER A 312 3.27 5.00 9.34
C SER A 312 2.01 5.13 8.45
N MET A 313 1.78 6.31 7.92
CA MET A 313 0.69 6.56 6.98
C MET A 313 1.25 6.89 5.60
N ILE A 314 0.74 6.18 4.58
CA ILE A 314 1.06 6.40 3.17
C ILE A 314 -0.26 6.72 2.46
N SER A 315 -0.39 7.92 1.90
CA SER A 315 -1.67 8.31 1.30
C SER A 315 -1.56 9.29 0.15
N ASP A 316 -2.62 9.36 -0.65
CA ASP A 316 -2.86 10.40 -1.63
C ASP A 316 -1.71 10.55 -2.65
N THR A 317 -1.12 9.44 -3.07
CA THR A 317 -0.13 9.43 -4.16
C THR A 317 -0.81 9.38 -5.52
N SER A 318 -0.18 9.94 -6.54
CA SER A 318 -0.77 9.95 -7.88
C SER A 318 -0.84 8.55 -8.49
N THR A 319 0.12 7.68 -8.18
CA THR A 319 0.16 6.30 -8.67
C THR A 319 0.26 5.29 -7.52
N GLU A 320 1.42 4.74 -7.23
CA GLU A 320 1.59 3.73 -6.18
C GLU A 320 1.84 4.35 -4.81
N GLY A 321 1.56 3.57 -3.76
CA GLY A 321 1.94 3.96 -2.41
C GLY A 321 3.45 3.86 -2.21
N ILE A 322 4.00 2.66 -2.16
CA ILE A 322 5.45 2.44 -2.03
C ILE A 322 5.94 1.31 -2.93
N TYR A 323 7.20 1.41 -3.33
CA TYR A 323 7.96 0.36 -3.99
C TYR A 323 9.00 -0.26 -3.05
N VAL A 324 9.01 -1.60 -3.00
CA VAL A 324 10.07 -2.40 -2.38
C VAL A 324 10.70 -3.27 -3.47
N ILE A 325 11.96 -3.05 -3.78
CA ILE A 325 12.62 -3.63 -4.95
C ILE A 325 13.89 -4.34 -4.54
N GLY A 326 14.06 -5.60 -4.98
CA GLY A 326 15.30 -6.35 -4.77
C GLY A 326 15.80 -6.27 -3.33
N SER A 327 14.91 -6.44 -2.37
CA SER A 327 15.19 -6.25 -0.95
C SER A 327 14.80 -7.49 -0.17
N SER A 328 15.61 -7.85 0.81
CA SER A 328 15.38 -9.02 1.66
C SER A 328 15.12 -8.66 3.12
N ASP A 329 14.36 -9.53 3.81
CA ASP A 329 14.09 -9.38 5.25
C ASP A 329 13.37 -8.06 5.62
N VAL A 330 12.42 -7.65 4.80
CA VAL A 330 11.64 -6.39 4.95
C VAL A 330 10.45 -6.60 5.87
N LEU A 331 10.15 -5.61 6.70
CA LEU A 331 8.97 -5.59 7.56
C LEU A 331 8.10 -4.35 7.31
N LEU A 332 6.85 -4.58 6.90
CA LEU A 332 5.81 -3.55 6.81
C LEU A 332 4.75 -3.87 7.87
N GLU A 333 4.65 -3.07 8.93
CA GLU A 333 3.85 -3.40 10.10
C GLU A 333 3.01 -2.23 10.61
N ARG A 334 1.73 -2.47 10.89
CA ARG A 334 0.80 -1.49 11.49
C ARG A 334 0.71 -0.16 10.75
N ASN A 335 0.86 -0.19 9.44
CA ASN A 335 0.74 0.99 8.62
C ASN A 335 -0.72 1.22 8.20
N LEU A 336 -1.09 2.48 7.99
CA LEU A 336 -2.30 2.91 7.31
C LEU A 336 -1.93 3.32 5.88
N ILE A 337 -2.44 2.59 4.88
CA ILE A 337 -2.17 2.87 3.46
C ILE A 337 -3.51 3.11 2.78
N ARG A 338 -3.69 4.30 2.21
CA ARG A 338 -4.99 4.67 1.65
C ARG A 338 -4.91 5.71 0.53
N ARG A 339 -5.91 5.70 -0.36
CA ARG A 339 -6.08 6.67 -1.45
C ARG A 339 -4.82 6.90 -2.27
N ASN A 340 -4.19 5.79 -2.70
CA ASN A 340 -3.15 5.85 -3.71
C ASN A 340 -3.77 5.71 -5.10
N ASN A 341 -3.03 6.08 -6.14
CA ASN A 341 -3.53 6.18 -7.51
C ASN A 341 -4.72 7.16 -7.64
N VAL A 342 -4.58 8.35 -7.05
CA VAL A 342 -5.63 9.39 -7.16
C VAL A 342 -5.84 9.85 -8.61
N GLU A 343 -4.83 9.72 -9.47
CA GLU A 343 -4.91 10.01 -10.90
C GLU A 343 -5.60 8.90 -11.72
N ARG A 344 -5.93 7.76 -11.10
CA ARG A 344 -6.62 6.62 -11.74
C ARG A 344 -5.89 6.14 -13.00
N LEU A 345 -4.60 5.94 -12.90
CA LEU A 345 -3.79 5.43 -14.01
C LEU A 345 -4.19 3.98 -14.32
N THR A 346 -4.44 3.68 -15.58
CA THR A 346 -4.94 2.38 -16.04
C THR A 346 -3.97 1.61 -16.93
N GLY A 347 -3.10 2.28 -17.65
CA GLY A 347 -2.08 1.65 -18.50
C GLY A 347 -0.92 1.02 -17.72
N TYR A 348 -0.83 1.28 -16.43
CA TYR A 348 0.15 0.80 -15.48
C TYR A 348 -0.61 0.21 -14.30
N TYR A 349 -0.18 -0.91 -13.73
CA TYR A 349 -0.94 -1.59 -12.67
C TYR A 349 -0.52 -1.10 -11.28
N PRO A 350 -1.12 -0.01 -10.76
CA PRO A 350 -0.72 0.54 -9.48
C PRO A 350 -1.13 -0.35 -8.30
N ALA A 351 -0.37 -0.24 -7.23
CA ALA A 351 -0.62 -0.92 -5.97
C ALA A 351 -0.38 0.02 -4.77
N ALA A 352 -1.07 -0.21 -3.68
CA ALA A 352 -0.77 0.46 -2.41
C ALA A 352 0.67 0.14 -1.95
N VAL A 353 1.08 -1.13 -2.13
CA VAL A 353 2.46 -1.59 -1.94
C VAL A 353 2.82 -2.50 -3.09
N LYS A 354 3.87 -2.18 -3.84
CA LYS A 354 4.43 -3.05 -4.87
C LYS A 354 5.78 -3.58 -4.42
N ILE A 355 5.88 -4.90 -4.30
CA ILE A 355 7.08 -5.63 -3.90
C ILE A 355 7.52 -6.42 -5.11
N PHE A 356 8.68 -6.13 -5.67
CA PHE A 356 9.03 -6.74 -6.93
C PHE A 356 10.54 -6.92 -7.16
N ASN A 357 10.86 -7.53 -8.29
CA ASN A 357 12.23 -7.80 -8.71
C ASN A 357 13.04 -8.54 -7.66
N GLN A 358 12.54 -9.73 -7.27
CA GLN A 358 13.29 -10.67 -6.45
C GLN A 358 13.50 -10.19 -5.00
N SER A 359 12.48 -9.58 -4.42
CA SER A 359 12.45 -9.31 -2.98
C SER A 359 12.10 -10.57 -2.20
N HIS A 360 12.89 -10.92 -1.19
CA HIS A 360 12.76 -12.17 -0.47
C HIS A 360 12.44 -11.96 1.00
N ARG A 361 11.62 -12.85 1.57
CA ARG A 361 11.24 -12.84 3.00
C ARG A 361 10.65 -11.49 3.47
N VAL A 362 9.80 -10.92 2.61
CA VAL A 362 9.07 -9.70 2.94
C VAL A 362 7.87 -10.04 3.80
N VAL A 363 7.79 -9.45 4.98
CA VAL A 363 6.69 -9.61 5.93
C VAL A 363 5.81 -8.37 5.92
N VAL A 364 4.55 -8.54 5.55
CA VAL A 364 3.50 -7.53 5.60
C VAL A 364 2.47 -7.99 6.62
N ARG A 365 2.44 -7.35 7.79
CA ARG A 365 1.55 -7.78 8.87
C ARG A 365 0.88 -6.63 9.59
N ASP A 366 -0.31 -6.90 10.10
CA ASP A 366 -1.04 -5.95 10.94
C ASP A 366 -1.29 -4.59 10.27
N ASN A 367 -1.39 -4.51 8.94
CA ASN A 367 -1.63 -3.25 8.23
C ASN A 367 -3.11 -3.04 7.93
N LEU A 368 -3.48 -1.79 7.74
CA LEU A 368 -4.78 -1.32 7.28
C LEU A 368 -4.63 -0.71 5.88
N VAL A 369 -5.13 -1.40 4.86
CA VAL A 369 -5.10 -0.97 3.44
C VAL A 369 -6.54 -0.72 3.01
N VAL A 370 -6.90 0.53 2.80
CA VAL A 370 -8.30 0.93 2.56
C VAL A 370 -8.41 2.04 1.51
N GLU A 371 -9.60 2.23 0.97
CA GLU A 371 -9.88 3.33 0.03
C GLU A 371 -8.97 3.31 -1.22
N GLN A 372 -8.80 2.12 -1.86
CA GLN A 372 -7.92 1.89 -3.01
C GLN A 372 -8.69 1.42 -4.28
N PRO A 373 -9.78 2.07 -4.70
CA PRO A 373 -10.70 1.50 -5.70
C PRO A 373 -10.09 1.32 -7.09
N HIS A 374 -8.97 1.96 -7.37
CA HIS A 374 -8.29 1.94 -8.67
C HIS A 374 -6.89 1.33 -8.59
N SER A 375 -6.60 0.57 -7.52
CA SER A 375 -5.27 0.06 -7.22
C SER A 375 -5.36 -1.32 -6.58
N ASN A 376 -4.34 -2.14 -6.80
CA ASN A 376 -4.16 -3.34 -5.99
C ASN A 376 -3.80 -2.96 -4.54
N GLY A 377 -4.08 -3.84 -3.60
CA GLY A 377 -3.62 -3.70 -2.22
C GLY A 377 -2.12 -3.94 -2.12
N VAL A 378 -1.70 -5.16 -1.83
CA VAL A 378 -0.28 -5.52 -1.78
C VAL A 378 0.05 -6.50 -2.89
N TRP A 379 1.02 -6.14 -3.72
CA TRP A 379 1.40 -6.90 -4.91
C TRP A 379 2.85 -7.36 -4.85
N TRP A 380 3.05 -8.68 -4.83
CA TRP A 380 4.35 -9.30 -5.08
C TRP A 380 4.46 -9.62 -6.57
N ASP A 381 5.38 -8.97 -7.27
CA ASP A 381 5.54 -9.04 -8.73
C ASP A 381 6.95 -9.51 -9.09
N VAL A 382 7.05 -10.56 -9.85
CA VAL A 382 8.26 -11.17 -10.44
C VAL A 382 9.37 -11.56 -9.46
N GLY A 383 9.58 -12.86 -9.32
CA GLY A 383 10.75 -13.46 -8.69
C GLY A 383 10.85 -13.35 -7.18
N ASN A 384 9.78 -12.94 -6.51
CA ASN A 384 9.79 -12.84 -5.05
C ASN A 384 9.70 -14.22 -4.41
N ARG A 385 10.28 -14.38 -3.21
CA ARG A 385 10.28 -15.64 -2.47
C ARG A 385 9.95 -15.46 -0.99
N ASP A 386 9.29 -16.48 -0.46
CA ASP A 386 9.05 -16.63 0.98
C ASP A 386 8.37 -15.43 1.63
N GLY A 387 7.37 -14.86 0.93
CA GLY A 387 6.58 -13.75 1.42
C GLY A 387 5.64 -14.16 2.56
N VAL A 388 5.32 -13.21 3.45
CA VAL A 388 4.36 -13.39 4.54
C VAL A 388 3.37 -12.24 4.54
N PHE A 389 2.07 -12.56 4.46
CA PHE A 389 0.97 -11.60 4.50
C PHE A 389 -0.04 -12.02 5.57
N VAL A 390 0.02 -11.43 6.77
CA VAL A 390 -0.75 -11.92 7.91
C VAL A 390 -1.40 -10.81 8.73
N ASN A 391 -2.59 -11.08 9.27
CA ASN A 391 -3.33 -10.18 10.16
C ASN A 391 -3.59 -8.79 9.56
N ASN A 392 -3.65 -8.66 8.25
CA ASN A 392 -3.96 -7.40 7.58
C ASN A 392 -5.47 -7.26 7.38
N TYR A 393 -5.94 -6.01 7.31
CA TYR A 393 -7.26 -5.66 6.85
C TYR A 393 -7.13 -4.93 5.50
N VAL A 394 -7.82 -5.44 4.46
CA VAL A 394 -7.76 -4.88 3.11
C VAL A 394 -9.17 -4.68 2.56
N GLU A 395 -9.49 -3.45 2.21
CA GLU A 395 -10.84 -3.08 1.77
C GLU A 395 -10.81 -2.21 0.50
N GLY A 396 -11.70 -2.55 -0.46
CA GLY A 396 -11.99 -1.69 -1.59
C GLY A 396 -10.84 -1.57 -2.59
N THR A 397 -10.19 -2.68 -2.94
CA THR A 397 -9.08 -2.74 -3.89
C THR A 397 -9.46 -3.53 -5.15
N MET A 398 -8.63 -3.48 -6.20
CA MET A 398 -8.74 -4.38 -7.35
C MET A 398 -8.39 -5.82 -6.94
N ALA A 399 -7.20 -6.06 -6.41
CA ALA A 399 -6.85 -7.31 -5.74
C ALA A 399 -6.28 -6.99 -4.35
N GLY A 400 -6.86 -7.57 -3.30
CA GLY A 400 -6.42 -7.32 -1.92
C GLY A 400 -4.98 -7.74 -1.70
N VAL A 401 -4.64 -8.96 -2.09
CA VAL A 401 -3.27 -9.45 -2.24
C VAL A 401 -3.10 -10.02 -3.65
N PHE A 402 -2.06 -9.57 -4.34
CA PHE A 402 -1.69 -10.07 -5.65
C PHE A 402 -0.28 -10.69 -5.61
N PHE A 403 -0.16 -11.94 -6.05
CA PHE A 403 1.08 -12.69 -6.07
C PHE A 403 1.34 -13.21 -7.48
N GLU A 404 2.30 -12.62 -8.16
CA GLU A 404 2.56 -12.85 -9.58
C GLU A 404 3.99 -13.33 -9.82
N ILE A 405 4.14 -14.38 -10.63
CA ILE A 405 5.43 -14.94 -11.10
C ILE A 405 6.44 -15.04 -9.93
N SER A 406 6.01 -15.62 -8.84
CA SER A 406 6.75 -15.66 -7.57
C SER A 406 6.57 -17.01 -6.87
N ASN A 407 7.33 -17.31 -5.81
CA ASN A 407 7.30 -18.59 -5.12
C ASN A 407 7.25 -18.42 -3.60
N GLY A 408 6.31 -19.14 -2.96
CA GLY A 408 6.24 -19.20 -1.51
C GLY A 408 5.64 -17.95 -0.87
N LEU A 409 4.32 -17.90 -0.75
CA LEU A 409 3.61 -16.86 0.02
C LEU A 409 2.73 -17.50 1.08
N THR A 410 2.87 -17.07 2.33
CA THR A 410 1.93 -17.42 3.41
C THR A 410 0.94 -16.27 3.63
N VAL A 411 -0.35 -16.55 3.42
CA VAL A 411 -1.46 -15.60 3.60
C VAL A 411 -2.34 -16.14 4.74
N GLY A 412 -2.35 -15.48 5.89
CA GLY A 412 -3.06 -16.02 7.06
C GLY A 412 -3.68 -14.97 7.96
N GLY A 413 -4.86 -15.26 8.49
CA GLY A 413 -5.53 -14.40 9.45
C GLY A 413 -5.92 -13.02 8.93
N ASN A 414 -6.03 -12.83 7.62
CA ASN A 414 -6.39 -11.54 7.03
C ASN A 414 -7.90 -11.40 6.84
N VAL A 415 -8.37 -10.16 6.81
CA VAL A 415 -9.74 -9.81 6.46
C VAL A 415 -9.74 -8.99 5.16
N PHE A 416 -10.40 -9.51 4.13
CA PHE A 416 -10.57 -8.88 2.82
C PHE A 416 -12.03 -8.50 2.61
N VAL A 417 -12.32 -7.23 2.32
CA VAL A 417 -13.69 -6.72 2.25
C VAL A 417 -13.91 -5.93 0.97
N ASN A 418 -14.96 -6.27 0.22
CA ASN A 418 -15.39 -5.53 -0.97
C ASN A 418 -14.27 -5.26 -1.99
N ASN A 419 -13.35 -6.22 -2.16
CA ASN A 419 -12.33 -6.18 -3.19
C ASN A 419 -12.88 -6.83 -4.46
N GLN A 420 -12.48 -6.38 -5.65
CA GLN A 420 -12.86 -7.08 -6.89
C GLN A 420 -12.35 -8.52 -6.86
N GLN A 421 -11.15 -8.72 -6.31
CA GLN A 421 -10.59 -10.01 -5.91
C GLN A 421 -9.98 -9.85 -4.52
N GLY A 422 -10.35 -10.70 -3.57
CA GLY A 422 -9.71 -10.70 -2.24
C GLY A 422 -8.25 -11.12 -2.35
N ALA A 423 -7.99 -12.10 -3.22
CA ALA A 423 -6.64 -12.54 -3.57
C ALA A 423 -6.58 -12.91 -5.05
N ARG A 424 -5.45 -12.62 -5.68
CA ARG A 424 -5.07 -13.11 -7.00
C ARG A 424 -3.69 -13.75 -6.95
N ILE A 425 -3.58 -14.96 -7.45
CA ILE A 425 -2.33 -15.70 -7.59
C ILE A 425 -2.15 -16.03 -9.06
N LEU A 426 -1.21 -15.37 -9.71
CA LEU A 426 -0.98 -15.54 -11.15
C LEU A 426 0.41 -16.12 -11.42
N ASN A 427 0.45 -17.23 -12.16
CA ASN A 427 1.71 -17.84 -12.63
C ASN A 427 2.75 -18.06 -11.52
N SER A 428 2.30 -18.37 -10.31
CA SER A 428 3.13 -18.51 -9.12
C SER A 428 3.08 -19.94 -8.57
N ALA A 429 3.94 -20.25 -7.62
CA ALA A 429 3.99 -21.52 -6.91
C ALA A 429 3.92 -21.36 -5.40
N GLY A 430 3.45 -22.39 -4.69
CA GLY A 430 3.59 -22.50 -3.24
C GLY A 430 2.86 -21.44 -2.40
N ALA A 431 1.82 -20.80 -2.89
CA ALA A 431 1.01 -19.88 -2.08
C ALA A 431 0.09 -20.66 -1.13
N LYS A 432 0.10 -20.30 0.16
CA LYS A 432 -0.64 -20.98 1.23
C LYS A 432 -1.59 -20.01 1.93
N PHE A 433 -2.88 -20.28 1.82
CA PHE A 433 -3.95 -19.47 2.40
C PHE A 433 -4.55 -20.19 3.61
N HIS A 434 -4.45 -19.60 4.78
CA HIS A 434 -4.92 -20.19 6.03
C HIS A 434 -5.77 -19.22 6.83
N HIS A 435 -7.00 -19.61 7.15
CA HIS A 435 -7.86 -18.87 8.08
C HIS A 435 -8.04 -17.39 7.74
N ASN A 436 -8.23 -17.07 6.46
CA ASN A 436 -8.58 -15.71 6.04
C ASN A 436 -10.12 -15.56 5.97
N THR A 437 -10.60 -14.35 6.14
CA THR A 437 -12.01 -13.99 5.91
C THR A 437 -12.12 -13.15 4.66
N PHE A 438 -12.89 -13.61 3.69
CA PHE A 438 -13.18 -12.93 2.43
C PHE A 438 -14.66 -12.53 2.40
N VAL A 439 -14.95 -11.24 2.41
CA VAL A 439 -16.31 -10.68 2.38
C VAL A 439 -16.50 -9.94 1.06
N ASN A 440 -17.39 -10.42 0.20
CA ASN A 440 -17.58 -9.88 -1.15
C ASN A 440 -16.25 -9.75 -1.93
N SER A 441 -15.35 -10.69 -1.72
CA SER A 441 -13.97 -10.63 -2.20
C SER A 441 -13.56 -12.01 -2.72
N PRO A 442 -13.97 -12.40 -3.94
CA PRO A 442 -13.66 -13.73 -4.50
C PRO A 442 -12.15 -13.92 -4.65
N VAL A 443 -11.71 -15.18 -4.61
CA VAL A 443 -10.31 -15.56 -4.74
C VAL A 443 -10.07 -16.16 -6.14
N LEU A 444 -9.01 -15.72 -6.81
CA LEU A 444 -8.58 -16.23 -8.10
C LEU A 444 -7.15 -16.77 -8.02
N ILE A 445 -6.97 -18.02 -8.38
CA ILE A 445 -5.67 -18.67 -8.58
C ILE A 445 -5.61 -19.08 -10.05
N ASP A 446 -4.77 -18.42 -10.82
CA ASP A 446 -4.75 -18.56 -12.27
C ASP A 446 -3.35 -18.75 -12.86
N ARG A 447 -3.30 -19.38 -14.01
CA ARG A 447 -2.10 -19.57 -14.82
C ARG A 447 -2.40 -19.20 -16.27
N ASN A 448 -1.40 -18.63 -16.93
CA ASN A 448 -1.43 -18.36 -18.35
C ASN A 448 -0.05 -18.67 -18.97
N GLU A 449 0.15 -18.34 -20.23
CA GLU A 449 1.38 -18.63 -20.95
C GLU A 449 2.53 -17.67 -20.65
N ARG A 450 2.30 -16.50 -20.04
CA ARG A 450 3.30 -15.44 -19.88
C ARG A 450 4.60 -15.93 -19.24
N SER A 451 4.51 -16.59 -18.09
CA SER A 451 5.71 -17.01 -17.36
C SER A 451 6.52 -18.09 -18.07
N ALA A 452 5.93 -18.80 -19.04
CA ALA A 452 6.62 -19.82 -19.84
C ALA A 452 7.35 -19.24 -21.05
N GLN A 453 7.05 -18.02 -21.46
CA GLN A 453 7.57 -17.40 -22.69
C GLN A 453 8.58 -16.27 -22.46
N GLY A 454 8.76 -15.84 -21.20
CA GLY A 454 9.73 -14.82 -20.86
C GLY A 454 9.46 -13.48 -21.55
N ASP A 455 8.23 -13.00 -21.52
CA ASP A 455 7.90 -11.66 -22.00
C ASP A 455 8.53 -10.59 -21.08
N HIS A 456 8.39 -9.32 -21.43
CA HIS A 456 8.97 -8.17 -20.73
C HIS A 456 8.65 -8.15 -19.22
N PHE A 457 7.43 -8.52 -18.83
CA PHE A 457 6.99 -8.67 -17.44
C PHE A 457 6.89 -10.14 -17.02
N GLY A 458 7.32 -11.04 -17.87
CA GLY A 458 7.16 -12.46 -17.70
C GLY A 458 8.35 -13.10 -16.99
N TRP A 459 8.64 -14.30 -17.43
CA TRP A 459 9.71 -15.09 -16.86
C TRP A 459 11.10 -14.61 -17.30
N HIS A 460 12.07 -14.72 -16.40
CA HIS A 460 13.50 -14.73 -16.73
C HIS A 460 14.26 -15.68 -15.78
N PRO A 461 15.52 -16.07 -16.10
CA PRO A 461 16.22 -17.15 -15.40
C PRO A 461 16.31 -17.00 -13.88
N GLN A 462 16.23 -15.77 -13.37
CA GLN A 462 16.41 -15.51 -11.93
C GLN A 462 15.11 -15.40 -11.14
N THR A 463 13.96 -15.50 -11.78
CA THR A 463 12.70 -15.64 -11.03
C THR A 463 12.64 -16.97 -10.29
N GLY A 464 13.55 -17.87 -10.60
CA GLY A 464 13.72 -19.16 -9.96
C GLY A 464 13.22 -20.33 -10.80
N PRO A 465 13.76 -21.53 -10.56
CA PRO A 465 13.40 -22.71 -11.33
C PRO A 465 11.93 -23.10 -11.20
N ASP A 466 11.33 -22.81 -10.03
CA ASP A 466 9.99 -23.28 -9.67
C ASP A 466 8.87 -22.39 -10.22
N VAL A 467 9.18 -21.24 -10.75
CA VAL A 467 8.17 -20.28 -11.24
C VAL A 467 7.32 -20.85 -12.37
N ASN A 468 7.88 -21.76 -13.15
CA ASN A 468 7.16 -22.45 -14.22
C ASN A 468 6.30 -23.62 -13.75
N GLU A 469 6.49 -24.12 -12.56
CA GLU A 469 5.68 -25.22 -12.02
C GLU A 469 4.27 -24.76 -11.69
N ARG A 470 4.11 -23.56 -11.13
CA ARG A 470 2.81 -22.91 -10.87
C ARG A 470 1.83 -23.80 -10.11
N VAL A 471 2.35 -24.56 -9.18
CA VAL A 471 1.65 -25.59 -8.41
C VAL A 471 1.93 -25.44 -6.91
N GLY A 472 1.39 -26.34 -6.12
CA GLY A 472 1.70 -26.41 -4.69
C GLY A 472 0.91 -25.44 -3.83
N HIS A 473 -0.18 -24.88 -4.34
CA HIS A 473 -1.03 -24.01 -3.55
C HIS A 473 -1.83 -24.78 -2.50
N VAL A 474 -2.05 -24.12 -1.36
CA VAL A 474 -2.87 -24.62 -0.24
C VAL A 474 -3.94 -23.58 0.07
N PHE A 475 -5.18 -24.05 0.28
CA PHE A 475 -6.29 -23.17 0.63
C PHE A 475 -7.14 -23.83 1.74
N GLU A 476 -6.91 -23.44 3.01
CA GLU A 476 -7.46 -24.15 4.17
C GLU A 476 -8.06 -23.22 5.23
N GLY A 477 -9.18 -23.64 5.77
CA GLY A 477 -9.79 -22.99 6.92
C GLY A 477 -10.24 -21.55 6.65
N ASN A 478 -10.42 -21.15 5.40
CA ASN A 478 -10.85 -19.80 5.05
C ASN A 478 -12.37 -19.68 5.15
N LEU A 479 -12.84 -18.46 5.39
CA LEU A 479 -14.24 -18.09 5.38
C LEU A 479 -14.51 -17.17 4.18
N LEU A 480 -15.38 -17.61 3.26
CA LEU A 480 -15.77 -16.88 2.08
C LEU A 480 -17.26 -16.53 2.17
N VAL A 481 -17.58 -15.25 2.24
CA VAL A 481 -18.94 -14.75 2.38
C VAL A 481 -19.27 -13.81 1.23
N ALA A 482 -20.40 -14.03 0.58
CA ALA A 482 -20.88 -13.18 -0.51
C ALA A 482 -22.34 -12.79 -0.32
N ASP A 483 -22.62 -11.52 -0.52
CA ASP A 483 -23.96 -11.00 -0.69
C ASP A 483 -24.48 -11.21 -2.13
N ALA A 484 -25.69 -10.75 -2.41
CA ALA A 484 -26.34 -10.89 -3.72
C ALA A 484 -25.65 -10.11 -4.85
N GLY A 485 -24.75 -9.17 -4.52
CA GLY A 485 -24.01 -8.38 -5.50
C GLY A 485 -22.87 -9.16 -6.16
N VAL A 486 -22.31 -10.16 -5.47
CA VAL A 486 -21.20 -10.96 -5.97
C VAL A 486 -21.71 -12.08 -6.86
N LYS A 487 -21.47 -11.96 -8.15
CA LYS A 487 -21.79 -12.98 -9.16
C LYS A 487 -20.58 -13.86 -9.44
N GLY A 488 -20.83 -15.13 -9.82
CA GLY A 488 -19.76 -16.08 -10.14
C GLY A 488 -19.16 -16.81 -8.92
N PRO A 489 -18.14 -17.63 -9.14
CA PRO A 489 -17.52 -18.46 -8.10
C PRO A 489 -16.82 -17.64 -7.03
N LEU A 490 -16.86 -18.11 -5.78
CA LEU A 490 -16.13 -17.50 -4.65
C LEU A 490 -14.67 -17.93 -4.63
N LEU A 491 -14.39 -19.15 -5.05
CA LEU A 491 -13.03 -19.70 -5.18
C LEU A 491 -12.83 -20.17 -6.61
N ARG A 492 -11.81 -19.66 -7.27
CA ARG A 492 -11.57 -19.85 -8.70
C ARG A 492 -10.15 -20.38 -8.92
N PHE A 493 -10.05 -21.57 -9.54
CA PHE A 493 -8.85 -22.13 -10.10
C PHE A 493 -9.02 -22.14 -11.61
N GLU A 494 -8.30 -21.30 -12.33
CA GLU A 494 -8.57 -21.06 -13.76
C GLU A 494 -7.30 -21.06 -14.60
N GLN A 495 -7.45 -21.46 -15.85
CA GLN A 495 -6.40 -21.33 -16.87
C GLN A 495 -7.00 -21.25 -18.27
N PRO A 496 -6.38 -20.49 -19.20
CA PRO A 496 -6.87 -20.41 -20.57
C PRO A 496 -6.87 -21.78 -21.23
N PRO A 497 -7.85 -22.06 -22.12
CA PRO A 497 -7.93 -23.34 -22.84
C PRO A 497 -6.64 -23.78 -23.54
N LYS A 498 -5.86 -22.83 -24.07
CA LYS A 498 -4.59 -23.09 -24.76
C LYS A 498 -3.48 -23.60 -23.84
N VAL A 499 -3.56 -23.34 -22.55
CA VAL A 499 -2.59 -23.81 -21.55
C VAL A 499 -2.93 -25.21 -21.04
N CYS A 500 -4.17 -25.65 -21.19
CA CYS A 500 -4.66 -26.93 -20.64
C CYS A 500 -3.97 -28.18 -21.21
N GLY A 501 -3.45 -28.10 -22.45
CA GLY A 501 -2.71 -29.20 -23.05
C GLY A 501 -1.26 -29.33 -22.59
N THR A 502 -0.69 -28.28 -22.04
CA THR A 502 0.74 -28.22 -21.66
C THR A 502 0.94 -28.15 -20.14
N VAL A 503 0.04 -27.52 -19.42
CA VAL A 503 0.11 -27.40 -17.95
C VAL A 503 -1.06 -28.17 -17.35
N THR A 504 -0.87 -29.46 -17.15
CA THR A 504 -1.91 -30.42 -16.75
C THR A 504 -1.92 -30.74 -15.25
N ALA A 505 -0.84 -30.40 -14.52
CA ALA A 505 -0.77 -30.64 -13.09
C ALA A 505 -1.81 -29.81 -12.32
N PRO A 506 -2.46 -30.34 -11.26
CA PRO A 506 -3.32 -29.56 -10.37
C PRO A 506 -2.57 -28.36 -9.80
N MET A 507 -3.24 -27.20 -9.71
CA MET A 507 -2.63 -25.99 -9.13
C MET A 507 -2.40 -26.13 -7.64
N THR A 508 -3.25 -26.93 -6.96
CA THR A 508 -3.27 -27.07 -5.51
C THR A 508 -2.84 -28.46 -5.06
N THR A 509 -2.20 -28.52 -3.92
CA THR A 509 -1.96 -29.76 -3.18
C THR A 509 -3.02 -29.99 -2.12
N ARG A 510 -3.72 -28.95 -1.66
CA ARG A 510 -4.75 -29.07 -0.64
C ARG A 510 -5.76 -27.92 -0.69
N VAL A 511 -7.03 -28.28 -0.68
CA VAL A 511 -8.17 -27.38 -0.46
C VAL A 511 -9.08 -28.07 0.53
N ASP A 512 -9.16 -27.60 1.78
CA ASP A 512 -9.93 -28.28 2.81
C ASP A 512 -10.40 -27.36 3.95
N GLY A 513 -11.55 -27.71 4.53
CA GLY A 513 -12.06 -27.06 5.72
C GLY A 513 -12.49 -25.61 5.53
N ASN A 514 -12.70 -25.18 4.30
CA ASN A 514 -13.18 -23.82 4.04
C ASN A 514 -14.69 -23.72 4.29
N THR A 515 -15.13 -22.53 4.65
CA THR A 515 -16.54 -22.23 4.90
C THR A 515 -17.03 -21.21 3.86
N TYR A 516 -18.11 -21.57 3.18
CA TYR A 516 -18.73 -20.77 2.14
C TYR A 516 -20.12 -20.33 2.59
N ILE A 517 -20.40 -19.02 2.56
CA ILE A 517 -21.70 -18.46 2.94
C ILE A 517 -22.20 -17.56 1.80
N ARG A 518 -23.41 -17.83 1.29
CA ARG A 518 -24.05 -16.99 0.29
C ARG A 518 -25.38 -16.46 0.80
N ALA A 519 -25.71 -15.24 0.41
CA ALA A 519 -27.03 -14.64 0.66
C ALA A 519 -28.14 -15.51 0.06
N THR A 520 -29.24 -15.64 0.78
CA THR A 520 -30.47 -16.28 0.30
C THR A 520 -31.14 -15.43 -0.78
N GLY A 521 -31.84 -16.08 -1.73
CA GLY A 521 -32.60 -15.37 -2.77
C GLY A 521 -31.81 -14.99 -4.04
N MET A 522 -30.57 -15.44 -4.17
CA MET A 522 -29.89 -15.44 -5.46
C MET A 522 -30.62 -16.40 -6.41
N GLY A 523 -31.28 -15.88 -7.44
CA GLY A 523 -31.84 -16.72 -8.53
C GLY A 523 -30.80 -17.68 -9.07
N ALA A 524 -31.14 -18.67 -9.87
CA ALA A 524 -30.37 -19.78 -10.39
C ALA A 524 -28.97 -19.92 -9.75
N ALA A 525 -28.69 -20.94 -9.00
CA ALA A 525 -27.53 -21.16 -8.13
C ALA A 525 -26.23 -20.61 -8.76
N GLN A 526 -25.71 -19.53 -8.20
CA GLN A 526 -24.41 -18.99 -8.62
C GLN A 526 -23.31 -20.03 -8.30
N PRO A 527 -22.33 -20.24 -9.18
CA PRO A 527 -21.25 -21.18 -8.94
C PRO A 527 -20.53 -20.88 -7.63
N LEU A 528 -20.18 -21.94 -6.89
CA LEU A 528 -19.41 -21.82 -5.67
C LEU A 528 -17.92 -21.89 -5.93
N VAL A 529 -17.50 -22.85 -6.76
CA VAL A 529 -16.10 -23.10 -7.13
C VAL A 529 -15.97 -23.23 -8.64
N SER A 530 -14.94 -22.59 -9.20
CA SER A 530 -14.43 -22.83 -10.56
C SER A 530 -13.15 -23.66 -10.46
N TRP A 531 -13.02 -24.68 -11.29
CA TRP A 531 -11.91 -25.62 -11.22
C TRP A 531 -11.29 -25.90 -12.59
N ALA A 532 -9.98 -25.77 -12.66
CA ALA A 532 -9.13 -26.17 -13.77
C ALA A 532 -7.75 -26.61 -13.24
N PRO A 533 -7.02 -27.51 -13.94
CA PRO A 533 -7.46 -28.26 -15.09
C PRO A 533 -8.32 -29.48 -14.71
N ILE A 534 -9.24 -29.83 -15.58
CA ILE A 534 -9.93 -31.12 -15.52
C ILE A 534 -9.03 -32.16 -16.17
N PRO A 535 -8.61 -33.25 -15.46
CA PRO A 535 -7.73 -34.27 -16.01
C PRO A 535 -8.26 -34.89 -17.32
N GLY A 536 -7.39 -34.95 -18.33
CA GLY A 536 -7.73 -35.53 -19.63
C GLY A 536 -8.62 -34.67 -20.53
N ALA A 537 -9.09 -33.51 -20.08
CA ALA A 537 -9.86 -32.60 -20.88
C ALA A 537 -8.97 -31.57 -21.60
N ALA A 538 -9.35 -31.17 -22.79
CA ALA A 538 -8.64 -30.19 -23.61
C ALA A 538 -9.54 -28.99 -23.96
N GLY A 539 -8.93 -27.88 -24.34
CA GLY A 539 -9.66 -26.66 -24.70
C GLY A 539 -10.56 -26.15 -23.57
N ALA A 540 -11.71 -25.61 -23.91
CA ALA A 540 -12.65 -25.04 -22.94
C ALA A 540 -13.20 -26.08 -21.93
N ALA A 541 -13.18 -27.37 -22.27
CA ALA A 541 -13.63 -28.45 -21.38
C ALA A 541 -12.70 -28.68 -20.18
N CYS A 542 -11.52 -28.08 -20.15
CA CYS A 542 -10.59 -28.23 -19.04
C CYS A 542 -10.98 -27.42 -17.78
N GLN A 543 -12.03 -26.61 -17.86
CA GLN A 543 -12.54 -25.84 -16.72
C GLN A 543 -14.03 -26.13 -16.51
N THR A 544 -14.44 -26.25 -15.26
CA THR A 544 -15.83 -26.50 -14.87
C THR A 544 -16.20 -25.65 -13.65
N ASN A 545 -17.44 -25.16 -13.64
CA ASN A 545 -18.03 -24.49 -12.49
C ASN A 545 -18.95 -25.44 -11.73
N TYR A 546 -18.82 -25.47 -10.41
CA TYR A 546 -19.65 -26.25 -9.50
C TYR A 546 -20.54 -25.31 -8.69
N ALA A 547 -21.86 -25.56 -8.74
CA ALA A 547 -22.83 -24.75 -8.01
C ALA A 547 -22.82 -25.06 -6.51
N THR A 548 -22.56 -26.31 -6.14
CA THR A 548 -22.57 -26.78 -4.77
C THR A 548 -21.24 -27.42 -4.37
N LEU A 549 -20.99 -27.45 -3.06
CA LEU A 549 -19.82 -28.12 -2.51
C LEU A 549 -19.88 -29.65 -2.70
N ASP A 550 -21.08 -30.22 -2.73
CA ASP A 550 -21.27 -31.67 -2.95
C ASP A 550 -20.97 -32.05 -4.40
N GLU A 551 -21.35 -31.25 -5.38
CA GLU A 551 -20.95 -31.43 -6.78
C GLU A 551 -19.42 -31.37 -6.92
N PHE A 552 -18.79 -30.39 -6.26
CA PHE A 552 -17.34 -30.25 -6.27
C PHE A 552 -16.64 -31.46 -5.65
N ARG A 553 -17.07 -31.92 -4.49
CA ARG A 553 -16.55 -33.13 -3.82
C ARG A 553 -16.71 -34.39 -4.65
N LYS A 554 -17.85 -34.54 -5.31
CA LYS A 554 -18.09 -35.70 -6.19
C LYS A 554 -17.10 -35.73 -7.34
N ALA A 555 -16.73 -34.57 -7.88
CA ALA A 555 -15.75 -34.45 -8.96
C ALA A 555 -14.29 -34.49 -8.46
N GLN A 556 -14.05 -34.00 -7.26
CA GLN A 556 -12.72 -33.91 -6.62
C GLN A 556 -12.77 -34.51 -5.20
N PRO A 557 -12.80 -35.85 -5.05
CA PRO A 557 -13.08 -36.51 -3.76
C PRO A 557 -12.03 -36.27 -2.67
N SER A 558 -10.81 -35.84 -3.04
CA SER A 558 -9.73 -35.55 -2.10
C SER A 558 -9.79 -34.14 -1.53
N LEU A 559 -10.69 -33.30 -2.04
CA LEU A 559 -10.76 -31.88 -1.67
C LEU A 559 -12.02 -31.58 -0.85
N GLU A 560 -11.95 -30.58 0.01
CA GLU A 560 -13.05 -30.05 0.84
C GLU A 560 -13.77 -31.09 1.71
N GLY A 561 -13.08 -32.12 2.14
CA GLY A 561 -13.65 -33.17 3.02
C GLY A 561 -14.25 -32.59 4.31
N LYS A 562 -13.61 -31.56 4.87
CA LYS A 562 -14.09 -30.84 6.06
C LYS A 562 -14.80 -29.51 5.71
N GLY A 563 -14.83 -29.11 4.44
CA GLY A 563 -15.47 -27.88 4.01
C GLY A 563 -16.97 -27.82 4.34
N ARG A 564 -17.55 -26.64 4.44
CA ARG A 564 -18.98 -26.44 4.69
C ARG A 564 -19.51 -25.30 3.85
N ALA A 565 -20.74 -25.44 3.39
CA ALA A 565 -21.46 -24.39 2.68
C ALA A 565 -22.80 -24.12 3.36
N PHE A 566 -23.13 -22.85 3.54
CA PHE A 566 -24.33 -22.41 4.23
C PHE A 566 -25.04 -21.33 3.41
N ALA A 567 -26.36 -21.27 3.52
CA ALA A 567 -27.11 -20.08 3.20
C ALA A 567 -26.86 -19.02 4.29
N ALA A 568 -26.81 -17.76 3.90
CA ALA A 568 -26.77 -16.69 4.88
C ALA A 568 -28.06 -16.70 5.74
N PRO A 569 -27.99 -16.39 7.03
CA PRO A 569 -29.18 -16.28 7.88
C PRO A 569 -30.05 -15.09 7.45
N ASP A 570 -31.31 -15.10 7.90
CA ASP A 570 -32.24 -13.95 7.70
C ASP A 570 -31.82 -12.68 8.45
N GLY A 571 -30.75 -12.73 9.21
CA GLY A 571 -30.17 -11.62 9.98
C GLY A 571 -28.77 -11.26 9.52
N ALA A 572 -28.06 -10.52 10.35
CA ALA A 572 -26.70 -10.12 10.08
C ALA A 572 -25.74 -11.32 10.11
N VAL A 573 -24.94 -11.47 9.04
CA VAL A 573 -23.86 -12.48 8.97
C VAL A 573 -22.72 -12.12 9.91
N PHE A 574 -22.41 -10.86 10.03
CA PHE A 574 -21.34 -10.33 10.86
C PHE A 574 -21.87 -9.41 11.97
N ARG A 575 -21.12 -9.28 13.05
CA ARG A 575 -21.53 -8.52 14.24
C ARG A 575 -21.75 -7.03 13.98
N SER A 576 -20.81 -6.37 13.36
CA SER A 576 -20.88 -4.91 13.14
C SER A 576 -19.97 -4.52 11.96
N PRO A 577 -20.34 -4.84 10.72
CA PRO A 577 -19.53 -4.54 9.55
C PRO A 577 -19.27 -3.04 9.36
N ASP A 578 -20.22 -2.17 9.77
CA ASP A 578 -20.02 -0.72 9.78
C ASP A 578 -18.86 -0.25 10.69
N LEU A 579 -18.55 -1.05 11.69
CA LEU A 579 -17.40 -0.84 12.59
C LEU A 579 -16.21 -1.72 12.19
N ARG A 580 -16.23 -2.29 10.99
CA ARG A 580 -15.23 -3.24 10.47
C ARG A 580 -15.06 -4.48 11.35
N ARG A 581 -16.16 -4.93 11.99
CA ARG A 581 -16.20 -6.11 12.84
C ARG A 581 -16.78 -7.29 12.07
N TYR A 582 -15.91 -8.15 11.58
CA TYR A 582 -16.23 -9.31 10.73
C TYR A 582 -16.15 -10.64 11.48
N GLU A 583 -16.38 -10.65 12.79
CA GLU A 583 -16.72 -11.87 13.52
C GLU A 583 -18.13 -12.32 13.12
N LEU A 584 -18.31 -13.62 12.92
CA LEU A 584 -19.64 -14.16 12.63
C LEU A 584 -20.61 -13.81 13.78
N ALA A 585 -21.77 -13.28 13.42
CA ALA A 585 -22.83 -12.95 14.37
C ALA A 585 -23.55 -14.20 14.90
N TRP A 586 -23.40 -15.32 14.18
CA TRP A 586 -23.95 -16.61 14.55
C TRP A 586 -22.95 -17.73 14.24
N ALA A 587 -23.06 -18.86 14.92
CA ALA A 587 -22.29 -20.05 14.62
C ALA A 587 -23.17 -21.01 13.82
N PRO A 588 -22.88 -21.28 12.52
CA PRO A 588 -23.63 -22.26 11.75
C PRO A 588 -23.53 -23.66 12.36
N ASP A 589 -24.65 -24.40 12.38
CA ASP A 589 -24.66 -25.79 12.87
C ASP A 589 -23.69 -26.65 12.04
N GLY A 590 -22.88 -27.44 12.77
CA GLY A 590 -21.86 -28.30 12.14
C GLY A 590 -20.57 -27.62 11.73
N LEU A 591 -20.39 -26.32 12.00
CA LEU A 591 -19.11 -25.66 11.86
C LEU A 591 -18.14 -26.14 12.96
N GLN A 592 -17.01 -26.70 12.54
CA GLN A 592 -16.03 -27.29 13.48
C GLN A 592 -14.71 -26.51 13.45
N PRO A 593 -14.05 -26.33 14.60
CA PRO A 593 -12.71 -25.81 14.65
C PRO A 593 -11.72 -26.74 13.95
N LEU A 594 -10.77 -26.16 13.24
CA LEU A 594 -9.68 -26.86 12.57
C LEU A 594 -8.39 -26.73 13.38
N SER A 595 -7.57 -27.75 13.35
CA SER A 595 -6.23 -27.72 13.95
C SER A 595 -5.36 -26.72 13.18
N VAL A 596 -4.67 -25.84 13.89
CA VAL A 596 -3.76 -24.85 13.32
C VAL A 596 -2.31 -25.30 13.54
N ASP A 597 -1.54 -25.32 12.46
CA ASP A 597 -0.11 -25.65 12.51
C ASP A 597 0.62 -24.77 13.54
N PRO A 598 1.51 -25.31 14.38
CA PRO A 598 2.19 -24.54 15.42
C PRO A 598 3.02 -23.36 14.91
N ALA A 599 3.67 -23.49 13.75
CA ALA A 599 4.44 -22.38 13.15
C ALA A 599 3.51 -21.29 12.64
N LEU A 600 2.41 -21.64 11.97
CA LEU A 600 1.37 -20.72 11.55
C LEU A 600 0.74 -20.01 12.76
N ARG A 601 0.40 -20.75 13.81
CA ARG A 601 -0.16 -20.20 15.06
C ARG A 601 0.76 -19.16 15.68
N LYS A 602 2.06 -19.46 15.76
CA LYS A 602 3.07 -18.50 16.23
C LYS A 602 3.13 -17.24 15.34
N LEU A 603 3.06 -17.44 14.03
CA LEU A 603 3.07 -16.34 13.04
C LEU A 603 1.86 -15.44 13.20
N LEU A 604 0.67 -16.01 13.43
CA LEU A 604 -0.58 -15.28 13.63
C LEU A 604 -0.73 -14.69 15.05
N GLY A 605 0.11 -15.10 16.01
CA GLY A 605 0.00 -14.69 17.40
C GLY A 605 -1.17 -15.37 18.14
N TRP A 606 -1.66 -16.51 17.63
CA TRP A 606 -2.78 -17.23 18.21
C TRP A 606 -2.36 -18.16 19.33
N ARG A 607 -3.18 -18.22 20.40
CA ARG A 607 -2.91 -19.07 21.56
C ARG A 607 -3.52 -20.47 21.41
N GLU A 608 -4.71 -20.54 20.82
CA GLU A 608 -5.48 -21.76 20.71
C GLU A 608 -4.92 -22.69 19.62
N ALA A 609 -4.93 -24.00 19.89
CA ALA A 609 -4.47 -25.02 18.95
C ALA A 609 -5.45 -25.27 17.80
N THR A 610 -6.70 -24.88 17.98
CA THR A 610 -7.77 -25.01 16.99
C THR A 610 -8.44 -23.65 16.77
N HIS A 611 -8.87 -23.41 15.54
CA HIS A 611 -9.56 -22.18 15.18
C HIS A 611 -10.71 -22.47 14.22
N LEU A 612 -11.79 -21.73 14.32
CA LEU A 612 -12.86 -21.77 13.33
C LEU A 612 -12.33 -21.24 11.98
N PRO A 613 -12.93 -21.65 10.84
CA PRO A 613 -12.61 -21.03 9.55
C PRO A 613 -12.78 -19.51 9.59
N GLY A 614 -11.81 -18.81 8.99
CA GLY A 614 -11.76 -17.35 8.99
C GLY A 614 -10.71 -16.76 9.94
N ALA A 615 -10.50 -15.46 9.82
CA ALA A 615 -9.48 -14.69 10.54
C ALA A 615 -9.88 -14.37 12.00
N LEU A 616 -11.16 -14.25 12.24
CA LEU A 616 -11.71 -13.81 13.53
C LEU A 616 -12.58 -14.91 14.14
N PRO A 617 -12.51 -15.11 15.45
CA PRO A 617 -13.34 -16.11 16.10
C PRO A 617 -14.82 -15.78 15.94
N ALA A 618 -15.68 -16.79 15.89
CA ALA A 618 -17.10 -16.58 16.04
C ALA A 618 -17.39 -15.97 17.41
N ALA A 619 -18.41 -15.16 17.48
CA ALA A 619 -18.88 -14.61 18.76
C ALA A 619 -19.25 -15.75 19.73
N ARG A 620 -18.69 -15.74 20.92
CA ARG A 620 -19.17 -16.54 22.05
C ARG A 620 -20.47 -15.95 22.59
#